data_fbd3cae7b431696b966c51db5462f65b
#
_entry.id   fbd3cae7b431696b966c51db5462f65b
#
_cell.length_a   1.000
_cell.length_b   1.000
_cell.length_c   1.000
_cell.angle_alpha   90.00
_cell.angle_beta   90.00
_cell.angle_gamma   90.00
#
_symmetry.space_group_name_H-M   'P 1'
#
loop_
_entity.id
_entity.type
_entity.pdbx_description
1 polymer ?
#
loop_
_entity_poly.entity_id
_entity_poly.type
_entity_poly.pdbx_seq_one_letter_code
_entity_poly.pdbx_strand_id
1 'polypeptide(L)'
;MAKKKDLTTNNEIFVAQKLAEEELNANEINEPLERLDFKSFDSNKELLDYQQQALINAFRMLVAYFRDFKGSKKEFYAFYQEHYSFANCDFTHKKLNPLLKSHFKVENHCVSFENFINRLAFYMATGSGKTIVIIKLVELLSVAMGMGLIPKKNIMFFSANENLIKQFEKEIEKYNRGKDFSKQIDFKNLKSITHKDFHRAPKGFFEKIALFYYRADLMSDEESKENLFHRRKRSHHCGV
;
A
#
# COMPACT_ATOMS: atom_id res chain seq x y z
N MET A 1 16.04 -26.35 14.62
CA MET A 1 16.64 -25.05 14.22
C MET A 1 16.58 -24.97 12.71
N ALA A 2 15.68 -24.16 12.16
CA ALA A 2 15.61 -23.91 10.72
C ALA A 2 16.91 -23.17 10.29
N LYS A 3 17.53 -23.59 9.20
CA LYS A 3 18.69 -22.88 8.64
C LYS A 3 18.22 -21.52 8.14
N LYS A 4 18.75 -20.42 8.72
CA LYS A 4 18.55 -19.07 8.17
C LYS A 4 19.03 -19.06 6.71
N LYS A 5 18.13 -18.69 5.80
CA LYS A 5 18.49 -18.49 4.38
C LYS A 5 19.30 -17.19 4.26
N ASP A 6 20.49 -17.29 3.70
CA ASP A 6 21.38 -16.15 3.50
C ASP A 6 21.03 -15.44 2.17
N LEU A 7 20.65 -14.16 2.23
CA LEU A 7 20.27 -13.35 1.06
C LEU A 7 21.47 -12.73 0.32
N THR A 8 22.68 -13.08 0.69
CA THR A 8 23.91 -12.50 0.09
C THR A 8 24.21 -12.97 -1.33
N THR A 9 23.49 -13.96 -1.85
CA THR A 9 23.61 -14.38 -3.24
C THR A 9 22.56 -13.65 -4.12
N ASN A 10 23.03 -12.98 -5.14
CA ASN A 10 22.42 -12.05 -6.08
C ASN A 10 21.04 -12.39 -6.72
N ASN A 11 20.28 -13.37 -6.25
CA ASN A 11 19.07 -13.86 -6.90
C ASN A 11 17.78 -13.75 -6.06
N GLU A 12 17.79 -13.13 -4.88
CA GLU A 12 16.59 -13.11 -4.00
C GLU A 12 16.05 -11.71 -3.75
N ILE A 13 15.53 -11.09 -4.81
CA ILE A 13 15.01 -9.70 -4.78
C ILE A 13 13.60 -9.62 -4.15
N PHE A 14 12.84 -10.73 -4.08
CA PHE A 14 11.41 -10.72 -3.74
C PHE A 14 11.09 -11.39 -2.40
N VAL A 15 11.72 -10.92 -1.33
CA VAL A 15 11.56 -11.51 0.02
C VAL A 15 10.11 -11.55 0.48
N ALA A 16 9.35 -10.47 0.30
CA ALA A 16 7.95 -10.42 0.68
C ALA A 16 7.10 -11.46 -0.08
N GLN A 17 7.39 -11.69 -1.37
CA GLN A 17 6.73 -12.72 -2.15
C GLN A 17 7.03 -14.12 -1.61
N LYS A 18 8.29 -14.42 -1.34
CA LYS A 18 8.69 -15.74 -0.79
C LYS A 18 8.05 -16.00 0.56
N LEU A 19 8.07 -15.01 1.47
CA LEU A 19 7.39 -15.14 2.75
C LEU A 19 5.89 -15.41 2.58
N ALA A 20 5.24 -14.69 1.67
CA ALA A 20 3.82 -14.88 1.39
C ALA A 20 3.50 -16.27 0.83
N GLU A 21 4.38 -16.83 0.00
CA GLU A 21 4.18 -18.12 -0.66
C GLU A 21 4.60 -19.31 0.20
N GLU A 22 5.72 -19.19 0.92
CA GLU A 22 6.34 -20.28 1.67
C GLU A 22 5.83 -20.36 3.12
N GLU A 23 5.75 -19.22 3.81
CA GLU A 23 5.50 -19.16 5.26
C GLU A 23 4.05 -18.75 5.61
N LEU A 24 3.46 -17.85 4.83
CA LEU A 24 2.10 -17.35 5.08
C LEU A 24 1.04 -18.05 4.22
N ASN A 25 1.38 -19.15 3.56
CA ASN A 25 0.45 -19.96 2.77
C ASN A 25 -0.34 -20.96 3.65
N ALA A 26 -0.40 -20.74 4.96
CA ALA A 26 -1.16 -21.59 5.86
C ALA A 26 -2.68 -21.37 5.70
N ASN A 27 -3.47 -22.42 5.92
CA ASN A 27 -4.93 -22.40 5.78
C ASN A 27 -5.61 -21.28 6.57
N GLU A 28 -5.09 -20.94 7.75
CA GLU A 28 -5.62 -19.87 8.60
C GLU A 28 -5.57 -18.46 7.97
N ILE A 29 -4.58 -18.19 7.11
CA ILE A 29 -4.50 -16.92 6.38
C ILE A 29 -5.31 -17.00 5.09
N ASN A 30 -5.36 -18.15 4.44
CA ASN A 30 -6.06 -18.30 3.18
C ASN A 30 -7.58 -18.28 3.34
N GLU A 31 -8.15 -18.88 4.39
CA GLU A 31 -9.60 -18.91 4.61
C GLU A 31 -10.28 -17.53 4.52
N PRO A 32 -9.83 -16.46 5.22
CA PRO A 32 -10.42 -15.14 5.03
C PRO A 32 -10.16 -14.54 3.65
N LEU A 33 -9.06 -14.93 2.97
CA LEU A 33 -8.75 -14.43 1.62
C LEU A 33 -9.62 -15.08 0.53
N GLU A 34 -10.10 -16.29 0.72
CA GLU A 34 -11.03 -16.96 -0.20
C GLU A 34 -12.34 -16.19 -0.41
N ARG A 35 -12.70 -15.34 0.55
CA ARG A 35 -13.86 -14.45 0.46
C ARG A 35 -13.62 -13.22 -0.40
N LEU A 36 -12.38 -12.97 -0.80
CA LEU A 36 -12.00 -11.87 -1.67
C LEU A 36 -11.95 -12.32 -3.12
N ASP A 37 -12.64 -11.60 -3.99
CA ASP A 37 -12.58 -11.86 -5.43
C ASP A 37 -11.32 -11.24 -6.03
N PHE A 38 -10.26 -12.03 -6.15
CA PHE A 38 -9.00 -11.60 -6.78
C PHE A 38 -9.05 -11.65 -8.32
N LYS A 39 -10.05 -12.32 -8.90
CA LYS A 39 -10.09 -12.63 -10.32
C LYS A 39 -10.84 -11.59 -11.13
N SER A 40 -12.08 -11.30 -10.79
CA SER A 40 -12.94 -10.43 -11.58
C SER A 40 -12.52 -8.96 -11.48
N PHE A 41 -12.33 -8.32 -12.63
CA PHE A 41 -12.06 -6.88 -12.68
C PHE A 41 -13.34 -6.10 -12.98
N ASP A 42 -13.99 -6.41 -14.11
CA ASP A 42 -15.30 -5.88 -14.49
C ASP A 42 -16.17 -7.00 -15.10
N SER A 43 -17.33 -6.68 -15.67
CA SER A 43 -18.25 -7.67 -16.26
C SER A 43 -17.63 -8.52 -17.38
N ASN A 44 -16.58 -8.03 -18.03
CA ASN A 44 -16.00 -8.65 -19.24
C ASN A 44 -14.50 -8.91 -19.12
N LYS A 45 -13.88 -8.55 -18.01
CA LYS A 45 -12.44 -8.62 -17.84
C LYS A 45 -12.05 -9.27 -16.52
N GLU A 46 -11.15 -10.21 -16.61
CA GLU A 46 -10.49 -10.86 -15.48
C GLU A 46 -9.03 -10.43 -15.39
N LEU A 47 -8.48 -10.51 -14.18
CA LEU A 47 -7.05 -10.34 -13.96
C LEU A 47 -6.31 -11.58 -14.46
N LEU A 48 -5.14 -11.38 -15.02
CA LEU A 48 -4.23 -12.46 -15.39
C LEU A 48 -3.63 -13.11 -14.13
N ASP A 49 -3.26 -14.38 -14.23
CA ASP A 49 -2.80 -15.18 -13.08
C ASP A 49 -1.69 -14.50 -12.27
N TYR A 50 -0.70 -13.91 -12.93
CA TYR A 50 0.38 -13.21 -12.25
C TYR A 50 -0.07 -11.92 -11.53
N GLN A 51 -1.14 -11.26 -12.02
CA GLN A 51 -1.76 -10.10 -11.37
C GLN A 51 -2.53 -10.53 -10.13
N GLN A 52 -3.28 -11.61 -10.24
CA GLN A 52 -3.99 -12.22 -9.11
C GLN A 52 -3.00 -12.66 -8.03
N GLN A 53 -1.95 -13.38 -8.41
CA GLN A 53 -0.94 -13.87 -7.47
C GLN A 53 -0.22 -12.73 -6.74
N ALA A 54 0.10 -11.65 -7.45
CA ALA A 54 0.70 -10.46 -6.83
C ALA A 54 -0.21 -9.84 -5.76
N LEU A 55 -1.52 -9.76 -6.02
CA LEU A 55 -2.51 -9.28 -5.05
C LEU A 55 -2.69 -10.25 -3.89
N ILE A 56 -2.78 -11.55 -4.15
CA ILE A 56 -2.89 -12.58 -3.10
C ILE A 56 -1.69 -12.49 -2.15
N ASN A 57 -0.48 -12.44 -2.67
CA ASN A 57 0.73 -12.32 -1.86
C ASN A 57 0.75 -11.03 -1.03
N ALA A 58 0.35 -9.91 -1.63
CA ALA A 58 0.24 -8.64 -0.90
C ALA A 58 -0.79 -8.72 0.24
N PHE A 59 -1.95 -9.36 0.01
CA PHE A 59 -2.98 -9.52 1.03
C PHE A 59 -2.58 -10.51 2.13
N ARG A 60 -1.87 -11.59 1.82
CA ARG A 60 -1.28 -12.47 2.85
C ARG A 60 -0.39 -11.68 3.81
N MET A 61 0.53 -10.89 3.27
CA MET A 61 1.41 -10.03 4.06
C MET A 61 0.64 -8.99 4.87
N LEU A 62 -0.37 -8.37 4.26
CA LEU A 62 -1.18 -7.33 4.89
C LEU A 62 -2.03 -7.89 6.05
N VAL A 63 -2.70 -9.01 5.83
CA VAL A 63 -3.53 -9.68 6.85
C VAL A 63 -2.65 -10.19 7.98
N ALA A 64 -1.53 -10.85 7.70
CA ALA A 64 -0.58 -11.26 8.72
C ALA A 64 -0.12 -10.06 9.57
N TYR A 65 0.29 -8.96 8.93
CA TYR A 65 0.75 -7.77 9.63
C TYR A 65 -0.28 -7.22 10.62
N PHE A 66 -1.55 -7.13 10.22
CA PHE A 66 -2.59 -6.56 11.08
C PHE A 66 -3.23 -7.54 12.04
N ARG A 67 -3.45 -8.78 11.61
CA ARG A 67 -4.11 -9.82 12.42
C ARG A 67 -3.14 -10.48 13.41
N ASP A 68 -2.03 -10.99 12.89
CA ASP A 68 -1.13 -11.84 13.65
C ASP A 68 -0.11 -11.00 14.44
N PHE A 69 0.41 -9.95 13.83
CA PHE A 69 1.38 -9.03 14.45
C PHE A 69 0.75 -7.74 14.98
N LYS A 70 -0.58 -7.59 14.96
CA LYS A 70 -1.33 -6.44 15.51
C LYS A 70 -0.83 -5.07 15.03
N GLY A 71 -0.25 -5.01 13.84
CA GLY A 71 0.35 -3.81 13.26
C GLY A 71 1.70 -3.42 13.87
N SER A 72 2.32 -4.29 14.67
CA SER A 72 3.64 -4.07 15.27
C SER A 72 4.75 -4.25 14.23
N LYS A 73 5.43 -3.17 13.87
CA LYS A 73 6.59 -3.25 12.97
C LYS A 73 7.71 -4.10 13.54
N LYS A 74 7.95 -3.99 14.85
CA LYS A 74 9.02 -4.71 15.54
C LYS A 74 8.79 -6.23 15.49
N GLU A 75 7.58 -6.69 15.79
CA GLU A 75 7.24 -8.11 15.77
C GLU A 75 7.25 -8.66 14.35
N PHE A 76 6.71 -7.91 13.40
CA PHE A 76 6.73 -8.29 11.99
C PHE A 76 8.14 -8.32 11.41
N TYR A 77 9.02 -7.41 11.85
CA TYR A 77 10.44 -7.45 11.48
C TYR A 77 11.16 -8.65 12.08
N ALA A 78 10.87 -8.99 13.33
CA ALA A 78 11.42 -10.20 13.97
C ALA A 78 11.03 -11.46 13.19
N PHE A 79 9.78 -11.57 12.75
CA PHE A 79 9.32 -12.66 11.87
C PHE A 79 10.15 -12.74 10.57
N TYR A 80 10.40 -11.60 9.91
CA TYR A 80 11.30 -11.59 8.75
C TYR A 80 12.72 -12.08 9.10
N GLN A 81 13.27 -11.65 10.24
CA GLN A 81 14.62 -12.06 10.68
C GLN A 81 14.71 -13.53 11.06
N GLU A 82 13.62 -14.13 11.49
CA GLU A 82 13.53 -15.56 11.81
C GLU A 82 13.70 -16.42 10.55
N HIS A 83 13.09 -16.01 9.45
CA HIS A 83 13.12 -16.73 8.17
C HIS A 83 14.29 -16.34 7.27
N TYR A 84 14.68 -15.06 7.33
CA TYR A 84 15.74 -14.51 6.47
C TYR A 84 16.78 -13.73 7.28
N SER A 85 18.03 -13.80 6.83
CA SER A 85 19.12 -13.00 7.40
C SER A 85 19.13 -11.64 6.71
N PHE A 86 18.57 -10.62 7.36
CA PHE A 86 18.66 -9.24 6.88
C PHE A 86 19.79 -8.51 7.59
N ALA A 87 20.66 -7.91 6.81
CA ALA A 87 21.49 -6.80 7.28
C ALA A 87 20.66 -5.50 7.33
N ASN A 88 21.12 -4.51 8.06
CA ASN A 88 20.59 -3.17 7.93
C ASN A 88 20.73 -2.71 6.46
N CYS A 89 19.73 -1.92 5.98
CA CYS A 89 19.79 -1.39 4.63
C CYS A 89 20.97 -0.42 4.51
N ASP A 90 21.93 -0.76 3.66
CA ASP A 90 23.01 0.15 3.28
C ASP A 90 22.55 0.99 2.08
N PHE A 91 22.31 2.27 2.32
CA PHE A 91 21.98 3.21 1.27
C PHE A 91 23.24 3.85 0.71
N THR A 92 23.90 3.14 -0.19
CA THR A 92 25.12 3.60 -0.85
C THR A 92 24.86 4.75 -1.84
N HIS A 93 23.61 4.96 -2.26
CA HIS A 93 23.28 5.98 -3.24
C HIS A 93 23.38 7.39 -2.65
N LYS A 94 24.36 8.19 -3.10
CA LYS A 94 24.67 9.53 -2.58
C LYS A 94 23.48 10.51 -2.51
N LYS A 95 22.50 10.41 -3.41
CA LYS A 95 21.31 11.29 -3.42
C LYS A 95 20.24 10.89 -2.41
N LEU A 96 20.09 9.61 -2.10
CA LEU A 96 19.08 9.12 -1.15
C LEU A 96 19.57 9.22 0.31
N ASN A 97 20.86 9.15 0.51
CA ASN A 97 21.46 9.15 1.84
C ASN A 97 21.12 10.39 2.69
N PRO A 98 21.15 11.65 2.18
CA PRO A 98 20.75 12.82 2.95
C PRO A 98 19.27 12.81 3.36
N LEU A 99 18.37 12.41 2.45
CA LEU A 99 16.92 12.30 2.72
C LEU A 99 16.63 11.26 3.79
N LEU A 100 17.26 10.10 3.73
CA LEU A 100 17.07 9.04 4.71
C LEU A 100 17.60 9.43 6.08
N LYS A 101 18.76 10.10 6.14
CA LYS A 101 19.35 10.61 7.37
C LYS A 101 18.50 11.67 8.06
N SER A 102 17.73 12.46 7.33
CA SER A 102 16.83 13.46 7.93
C SER A 102 15.57 12.85 8.55
N HIS A 103 15.14 11.68 8.10
CA HIS A 103 13.90 11.06 8.54
C HIS A 103 14.07 9.80 9.40
N PHE A 104 15.23 9.14 9.32
CA PHE A 104 15.48 7.89 10.02
C PHE A 104 16.80 7.94 10.78
N LYS A 105 16.83 7.28 11.94
CA LYS A 105 18.07 7.06 12.68
C LYS A 105 19.00 6.18 11.83
N VAL A 106 20.23 6.67 11.64
CA VAL A 106 21.28 5.98 10.88
C VAL A 106 22.29 5.41 11.87
N GLU A 107 22.53 4.12 11.83
CA GLU A 107 23.54 3.42 12.61
C GLU A 107 24.50 2.71 11.64
N ASN A 108 25.82 2.92 11.83
CA ASN A 108 26.86 2.34 10.98
C ASN A 108 26.61 2.53 9.47
N HIS A 109 26.20 3.72 9.06
CA HIS A 109 25.83 4.08 7.68
C HIS A 109 24.60 3.34 7.11
N CYS A 110 23.86 2.63 7.95
CA CYS A 110 22.68 1.87 7.56
C CYS A 110 21.42 2.39 8.25
N VAL A 111 20.28 2.23 7.59
CA VAL A 111 18.95 2.44 8.17
C VAL A 111 18.30 1.07 8.35
N SER A 112 17.77 0.80 9.54
CA SER A 112 17.13 -0.49 9.83
C SER A 112 15.95 -0.76 8.88
N PHE A 113 15.89 -1.96 8.33
CA PHE A 113 14.79 -2.42 7.48
C PHE A 113 13.43 -2.41 8.22
N GLU A 114 13.41 -2.48 9.54
CA GLU A 114 12.20 -2.31 10.37
C GLU A 114 11.41 -1.04 10.00
N ASN A 115 12.10 0.05 9.62
CA ASN A 115 11.45 1.29 9.22
C ASN A 115 10.59 1.15 7.95
N PHE A 116 10.87 0.14 7.13
CA PHE A 116 10.25 -0.09 5.82
C PHE A 116 9.40 -1.37 5.78
N ILE A 117 9.34 -2.13 6.86
CA ILE A 117 8.74 -3.47 6.89
C ILE A 117 7.26 -3.49 6.50
N ASN A 118 6.54 -2.39 6.68
CA ASN A 118 5.13 -2.24 6.31
C ASN A 118 4.93 -1.64 4.91
N ARG A 119 5.94 -1.69 4.04
CA ARG A 119 5.86 -1.22 2.66
C ARG A 119 5.97 -2.40 1.71
N LEU A 120 5.09 -2.42 0.71
CA LEU A 120 5.09 -3.42 -0.35
C LEU A 120 5.32 -2.72 -1.69
N ALA A 121 6.09 -3.37 -2.58
CA ALA A 121 6.32 -2.91 -3.93
C ALA A 121 5.88 -3.96 -4.93
N PHE A 122 5.15 -3.54 -5.96
CA PHE A 122 4.75 -4.39 -7.09
C PHE A 122 5.70 -4.15 -8.26
N TYR A 123 6.50 -5.14 -8.61
CA TYR A 123 7.40 -5.10 -9.75
C TYR A 123 6.73 -5.75 -10.95
N MET A 124 6.31 -4.94 -11.89
CA MET A 124 5.58 -5.39 -13.08
C MET A 124 6.14 -4.71 -14.32
N ALA A 125 6.24 -5.45 -15.43
CA ALA A 125 6.73 -4.92 -16.71
C ALA A 125 5.86 -3.77 -17.24
N THR A 126 6.40 -2.95 -18.12
CA THR A 126 5.61 -1.94 -18.84
C THR A 126 4.57 -2.65 -19.71
N GLY A 127 3.34 -2.13 -19.72
CA GLY A 127 2.23 -2.76 -20.44
C GLY A 127 1.53 -3.94 -19.73
N SER A 128 2.03 -4.37 -18.57
CA SER A 128 1.47 -5.52 -17.82
C SER A 128 0.15 -5.22 -17.07
N GLY A 129 -0.47 -4.06 -17.28
CA GLY A 129 -1.74 -3.72 -16.63
C GLY A 129 -1.62 -3.23 -15.18
N LYS A 130 -0.50 -2.60 -14.80
CA LYS A 130 -0.31 -2.04 -13.44
C LYS A 130 -1.50 -1.23 -12.93
N THR A 131 -2.10 -0.40 -13.79
CA THR A 131 -3.26 0.44 -13.44
C THR A 131 -4.45 -0.40 -12.98
N ILE A 132 -4.70 -1.51 -13.66
CA ILE A 132 -5.79 -2.46 -13.35
C ILE A 132 -5.54 -3.10 -11.98
N VAL A 133 -4.30 -3.51 -11.70
CA VAL A 133 -3.90 -4.09 -10.41
C VAL A 133 -4.10 -3.08 -9.28
N ILE A 134 -3.74 -1.80 -9.48
CA ILE A 134 -3.94 -0.75 -8.47
C ILE A 134 -5.44 -0.52 -8.21
N ILE A 135 -6.27 -0.46 -9.25
CA ILE A 135 -7.72 -0.29 -9.11
C ILE A 135 -8.32 -1.48 -8.34
N LYS A 136 -7.94 -2.71 -8.70
CA LYS A 136 -8.39 -3.91 -8.00
C LYS A 136 -7.90 -3.96 -6.56
N LEU A 137 -6.67 -3.51 -6.29
CA LEU A 137 -6.15 -3.38 -4.94
C LEU A 137 -7.03 -2.45 -4.08
N VAL A 138 -7.49 -1.32 -4.63
CA VAL A 138 -8.38 -0.39 -3.92
C VAL A 138 -9.72 -1.05 -3.58
N GLU A 139 -10.32 -1.79 -4.51
CA GLU A 139 -11.54 -2.57 -4.27
C GLU A 139 -11.33 -3.57 -3.12
N LEU A 140 -10.29 -4.39 -3.22
CA LEU A 140 -9.98 -5.44 -2.25
C LEU A 140 -9.67 -4.88 -0.86
N LEU A 141 -8.94 -3.75 -0.78
CA LEU A 141 -8.68 -3.06 0.50
C LEU A 141 -10.00 -2.62 1.16
N SER A 142 -10.93 -2.07 0.38
CA SER A 142 -12.23 -1.66 0.90
C SER A 142 -13.04 -2.85 1.45
N VAL A 143 -13.06 -3.96 0.72
CA VAL A 143 -13.73 -5.20 1.15
C VAL A 143 -13.07 -5.76 2.41
N ALA A 144 -11.74 -5.85 2.45
CA ALA A 144 -10.98 -6.34 3.61
C ALA A 144 -11.21 -5.49 4.86
N MET A 145 -11.30 -4.15 4.71
CA MET A 145 -11.69 -3.24 5.79
C MET A 145 -13.13 -3.49 6.26
N GLY A 146 -14.05 -3.74 5.32
CA GLY A 146 -15.45 -4.09 5.63
C GLY A 146 -15.57 -5.40 6.39
N MET A 147 -14.75 -6.39 6.07
CA MET A 147 -14.67 -7.69 6.75
C MET A 147 -13.92 -7.64 8.11
N GLY A 148 -13.28 -6.51 8.43
CA GLY A 148 -12.46 -6.38 9.64
C GLY A 148 -11.10 -7.08 9.58
N LEU A 149 -10.65 -7.52 8.41
CA LEU A 149 -9.34 -8.16 8.22
C LEU A 149 -8.19 -7.17 8.39
N ILE A 150 -8.44 -5.91 8.09
CA ILE A 150 -7.50 -4.80 8.24
C ILE A 150 -8.21 -3.59 8.86
N PRO A 151 -7.49 -2.70 9.55
CA PRO A 151 -8.07 -1.49 10.13
C PRO A 151 -8.71 -0.58 9.07
N LYS A 152 -9.85 0.02 9.39
CA LYS A 152 -10.50 1.02 8.55
C LYS A 152 -9.63 2.28 8.46
N LYS A 153 -9.13 2.58 7.26
CA LYS A 153 -8.28 3.73 6.96
C LYS A 153 -8.67 4.33 5.61
N ASN A 154 -8.36 5.60 5.42
CA ASN A 154 -8.51 6.23 4.12
C ASN A 154 -7.48 5.68 3.13
N ILE A 155 -7.93 5.41 1.90
CA ILE A 155 -7.05 4.98 0.82
C ILE A 155 -6.59 6.23 0.07
N MET A 156 -5.27 6.35 -0.14
CA MET A 156 -4.68 7.50 -0.81
C MET A 156 -3.82 7.05 -1.99
N PHE A 157 -3.96 7.75 -3.11
CA PHE A 157 -3.19 7.55 -4.32
C PHE A 157 -2.28 8.77 -4.58
N PHE A 158 -1.00 8.53 -4.67
CA PHE A 158 -0.01 9.54 -5.00
C PHE A 158 0.60 9.28 -6.37
N SER A 159 0.62 10.29 -7.21
CA SER A 159 1.21 10.19 -8.54
C SER A 159 2.21 11.31 -8.78
N ALA A 160 3.23 11.02 -9.60
CA ALA A 160 4.30 11.97 -9.90
C ALA A 160 3.84 13.17 -10.73
N ASN A 161 2.78 13.02 -11.55
CA ASN A 161 2.31 14.08 -12.43
C ASN A 161 0.81 13.97 -12.75
N GLU A 162 0.28 15.05 -13.30
CA GLU A 162 -1.15 15.21 -13.64
C GLU A 162 -1.63 14.24 -14.74
N ASN A 163 -0.79 13.95 -15.73
CA ASN A 163 -1.19 13.09 -16.84
C ASN A 163 -1.46 11.66 -16.37
N LEU A 164 -0.67 11.16 -15.45
CA LEU A 164 -0.90 9.85 -14.82
C LEU A 164 -2.19 9.84 -14.00
N ILE A 165 -2.51 10.94 -13.31
CA ILE A 165 -3.78 11.06 -12.57
C ILE A 165 -4.96 11.01 -13.53
N LYS A 166 -4.94 11.78 -14.63
CA LYS A 166 -6.00 11.77 -15.65
C LYS A 166 -6.15 10.41 -16.34
N GLN A 167 -5.03 9.73 -16.60
CA GLN A 167 -5.05 8.37 -17.14
C GLN A 167 -5.70 7.39 -16.16
N PHE A 168 -5.35 7.49 -14.89
CA PHE A 168 -5.90 6.64 -13.84
C PHE A 168 -7.40 6.89 -13.63
N GLU A 169 -7.83 8.15 -13.64
CA GLU A 169 -9.24 8.55 -13.56
C GLU A 169 -10.08 7.93 -14.68
N LYS A 170 -9.60 7.98 -15.93
CA LYS A 170 -10.27 7.33 -17.07
C LYS A 170 -10.43 5.82 -16.91
N GLU A 171 -9.44 5.16 -16.33
CA GLU A 171 -9.54 3.71 -16.06
C GLU A 171 -10.50 3.41 -14.92
N ILE A 172 -10.57 4.26 -13.89
CA ILE A 172 -11.62 4.17 -12.84
C ILE A 172 -13.02 4.36 -13.41
N GLU A 173 -13.21 5.32 -14.33
CA GLU A 173 -14.51 5.49 -14.99
C GLU A 173 -14.96 4.25 -15.76
N LYS A 174 -14.03 3.59 -16.48
CA LYS A 174 -14.31 2.32 -17.18
C LYS A 174 -14.67 1.21 -16.18
N TYR A 175 -13.89 1.07 -15.13
CA TYR A 175 -14.12 0.11 -14.05
C TYR A 175 -15.51 0.32 -13.42
N ASN A 176 -15.90 1.56 -13.11
CA ASN A 176 -17.17 1.88 -12.45
C ASN A 176 -18.39 1.55 -13.28
N ARG A 177 -18.31 1.55 -14.64
CA ARG A 177 -19.47 1.34 -15.52
C ARG A 177 -20.15 -0.02 -15.34
N GLY A 178 -19.42 -1.04 -14.93
CA GLY A 178 -19.94 -2.40 -14.75
C GLY A 178 -20.10 -2.83 -13.30
N LYS A 179 -19.96 -1.91 -12.33
CA LYS A 179 -19.93 -2.25 -10.89
C LYS A 179 -21.18 -1.75 -10.17
N ASP A 180 -21.59 -2.55 -9.18
CA ASP A 180 -22.56 -2.11 -8.18
C ASP A 180 -22.09 -0.84 -7.49
N PHE A 181 -23.04 0.01 -7.07
CA PHE A 181 -22.73 1.31 -6.49
C PHE A 181 -21.72 1.26 -5.34
N SER A 182 -21.86 0.29 -4.45
CA SER A 182 -20.94 0.09 -3.30
C SER A 182 -19.53 -0.31 -3.68
N LYS A 183 -19.32 -0.84 -4.90
CA LYS A 183 -18.02 -1.21 -5.44
C LYS A 183 -17.41 -0.16 -6.35
N GLN A 184 -18.17 0.90 -6.70
CA GLN A 184 -17.64 2.01 -7.49
C GLN A 184 -16.65 2.83 -6.68
N ILE A 185 -15.58 3.28 -7.35
CA ILE A 185 -14.56 4.14 -6.74
C ILE A 185 -14.91 5.60 -6.98
N ASP A 186 -14.96 6.36 -5.90
CA ASP A 186 -15.14 7.82 -5.91
C ASP A 186 -13.75 8.47 -5.76
N PHE A 187 -13.19 8.93 -6.89
CA PHE A 187 -11.82 9.44 -6.99
C PHE A 187 -11.78 10.94 -6.71
N LYS A 188 -11.32 11.32 -5.52
CA LYS A 188 -11.42 12.69 -4.99
C LYS A 188 -10.07 13.36 -4.84
N ASN A 189 -9.96 14.60 -5.34
CA ASN A 189 -8.76 15.40 -5.10
C ASN A 189 -8.66 15.79 -3.61
N LEU A 190 -7.55 15.47 -2.98
CA LEU A 190 -7.32 15.78 -1.56
C LEU A 190 -7.36 17.29 -1.27
N LYS A 191 -7.06 18.16 -2.26
CA LYS A 191 -7.17 19.62 -2.13
C LYS A 191 -8.61 20.10 -1.92
N SER A 192 -9.59 19.42 -2.51
CA SER A 192 -11.00 19.80 -2.49
C SER A 192 -11.76 19.31 -1.26
N ILE A 193 -11.11 18.55 -0.39
CA ILE A 193 -11.77 17.88 0.73
C ILE A 193 -11.60 18.71 2.01
N THR A 194 -12.71 18.89 2.73
CA THR A 194 -12.66 19.53 4.05
C THR A 194 -12.00 18.60 5.08
N HIS A 195 -11.46 19.20 6.16
CA HIS A 195 -10.89 18.42 7.27
C HIS A 195 -11.92 17.45 7.87
N LYS A 196 -13.19 17.85 7.95
CA LYS A 196 -14.27 17.00 8.47
C LYS A 196 -14.52 15.77 7.58
N ASP A 197 -14.50 15.95 6.25
CA ASP A 197 -14.73 14.85 5.31
C ASP A 197 -13.57 13.86 5.29
N PHE A 198 -12.35 14.34 5.49
CA PHE A 198 -11.16 13.48 5.53
C PHE A 198 -11.10 12.61 6.79
N HIS A 199 -11.55 13.12 7.93
CA HIS A 199 -11.57 12.37 9.19
C HIS A 199 -12.86 11.56 9.40
N ARG A 200 -13.82 11.70 8.50
CA ARG A 200 -15.02 10.87 8.52
C ARG A 200 -14.61 9.43 8.17
N ALA A 201 -14.82 8.52 9.11
CA ALA A 201 -14.54 7.10 8.86
C ALA A 201 -15.20 6.64 7.56
N PRO A 202 -14.57 5.74 6.76
CA PRO A 202 -15.20 5.15 5.60
C PRO A 202 -16.57 4.60 6.03
N LYS A 203 -17.62 5.10 5.41
CA LYS A 203 -18.99 4.76 5.76
C LYS A 203 -19.35 3.38 5.19
N GLY A 204 -20.46 2.84 5.68
CA GLY A 204 -20.89 1.47 5.47
C GLY A 204 -21.24 1.11 4.03
N PHE A 205 -21.78 -0.10 3.86
CA PHE A 205 -22.09 -0.83 2.62
C PHE A 205 -22.82 -0.08 1.50
N PHE A 206 -23.35 1.11 1.73
CA PHE A 206 -24.15 1.89 0.78
C PHE A 206 -23.40 3.08 0.17
N GLU A 207 -22.11 3.22 0.40
CA GLU A 207 -21.32 4.33 -0.16
C GLU A 207 -20.24 3.80 -1.09
N LYS A 208 -19.89 4.61 -2.09
CA LYS A 208 -18.76 4.33 -2.99
C LYS A 208 -17.43 4.26 -2.20
N ILE A 209 -16.48 3.55 -2.75
CA ILE A 209 -15.12 3.44 -2.20
C ILE A 209 -14.42 4.79 -2.37
N ALA A 210 -14.16 5.50 -1.28
CA ALA A 210 -13.44 6.76 -1.34
C ALA A 210 -11.94 6.54 -1.58
N LEU A 211 -11.44 7.03 -2.71
CA LEU A 211 -10.03 7.04 -3.06
C LEU A 211 -9.56 8.49 -3.20
N PHE A 212 -8.71 8.93 -2.29
CA PHE A 212 -8.19 10.28 -2.31
C PHE A 212 -6.89 10.36 -3.10
N TYR A 213 -6.75 11.33 -4.01
CA TYR A 213 -5.52 11.49 -4.77
C TYR A 213 -4.83 12.83 -4.54
N TYR A 214 -3.52 12.82 -4.70
CA TYR A 214 -2.70 14.01 -4.68
C TYR A 214 -1.45 13.86 -5.54
N ARG A 215 -0.89 14.98 -6.00
CA ARG A 215 0.37 15.01 -6.74
C ARG A 215 1.55 14.95 -5.78
N ALA A 216 2.41 13.94 -5.94
CA ALA A 216 3.56 13.72 -5.08
C ALA A 216 4.63 14.83 -5.22
N ASP A 217 4.78 15.43 -6.41
CA ASP A 217 5.70 16.54 -6.69
C ASP A 217 5.33 17.84 -5.96
N LEU A 218 4.07 17.97 -5.51
CA LEU A 218 3.60 19.10 -4.69
C LEU A 218 3.74 18.86 -3.18
N MET A 219 4.25 17.68 -2.79
CA MET A 219 4.55 17.32 -1.40
C MET A 219 6.02 17.63 -1.09
N SER A 220 6.39 18.92 -1.06
CA SER A 220 7.72 19.36 -0.65
C SER A 220 7.73 19.72 0.83
N ASP A 221 8.91 19.68 1.44
CA ASP A 221 9.11 20.20 2.82
C ASP A 221 9.10 21.74 2.87
N GLU A 222 9.06 22.40 1.71
CA GLU A 222 8.99 23.85 1.62
C GLU A 222 7.58 24.36 1.99
N GLU A 223 7.54 25.47 2.73
CA GLU A 223 6.31 26.19 3.08
C GLU A 223 5.71 26.91 1.85
N SER A 224 5.30 26.18 0.84
CA SER A 224 4.56 26.76 -0.27
C SER A 224 3.06 26.83 0.03
N LYS A 225 2.37 27.82 -0.56
CA LYS A 225 0.90 27.96 -0.45
C LYS A 225 0.16 26.71 -0.97
N GLU A 226 0.80 25.88 -1.77
CA GLU A 226 0.24 24.67 -2.36
C GLU A 226 0.51 23.42 -1.52
N ASN A 227 1.43 23.47 -0.55
CA ASN A 227 1.77 22.33 0.27
C ASN A 227 0.71 22.06 1.35
N LEU A 228 -0.13 21.05 1.12
CA LEU A 228 -1.22 20.66 2.03
C LEU A 228 -0.74 20.21 3.41
N PHE A 229 0.48 19.67 3.53
CA PHE A 229 1.03 19.23 4.81
C PHE A 229 1.29 20.42 5.74
N HIS A 230 1.85 21.52 5.24
CA HIS A 230 2.11 22.72 6.02
C HIS A 230 0.82 23.51 6.31
N ARG A 231 -0.15 23.54 5.39
CA ARG A 231 -1.46 24.15 5.66
C ARG A 231 -2.18 23.48 6.85
N ARG A 232 -2.10 22.16 6.97
CA ARG A 232 -2.77 21.41 8.05
C ARG A 232 -2.07 21.53 9.40
N LYS A 233 -0.74 21.67 9.45
CA LYS A 233 -0.03 21.96 10.69
C LYS A 233 -0.45 23.32 11.29
N ARG A 234 -0.66 24.35 10.48
CA ARG A 234 -1.10 25.68 10.94
C ARG A 234 -2.52 25.69 11.54
N SER A 235 -3.43 24.86 11.04
CA SER A 235 -4.80 24.76 11.58
C SER A 235 -4.89 24.08 12.95
N HIS A 236 -3.88 23.32 13.36
CA HIS A 236 -3.79 22.72 14.69
C HIS A 236 -3.18 23.64 15.76
N HIS A 237 -2.49 24.72 15.37
CA HIS A 237 -1.87 25.67 16.30
C HIS A 237 -2.74 26.89 16.59
N CYS A 238 -3.87 27.09 15.91
CA CYS A 238 -4.79 28.21 16.14
C CYS A 238 -6.02 27.84 16.98
N GLY A 239 -5.95 26.80 17.77
CA GLY A 239 -7.03 26.33 18.64
C GLY A 239 -6.52 26.01 20.03
N VAL A 240 -6.12 27.05 20.77
CA VAL A 240 -6.04 27.09 22.25
C VAL A 240 -6.92 28.23 22.72
#